data_a3a4454f27b037196b53529b8c9f913a
#
_entry.id   a3a4454f27b037196b53529b8c9f913a
#
_cell.length_a   1.000
_cell.length_b   1.000
_cell.length_c   1.000
_cell.angle_alpha   90.00
_cell.angle_beta   90.00
_cell.angle_gamma   90.00
#
_symmetry.space_group_name_H-M   'P 1'
#
loop_
_entity.id
_entity.type
_entity.pdbx_description
1 polymer ?
#
loop_
_entity_poly.entity_id
_entity_poly.type
_entity_poly.pdbx_seq_one_letter_code
_entity_poly.pdbx_strand_id
1 'polypeptide(L)' 'MKTNRKVYYLNYRESQVPMIRLAGKYLQRFGICIGDSIKVEYSTDQIIITKQKSFINRKEKKL' A
#
# COMPACT_ATOMS: atom_id res chain seq x y z
N MET A 1 -7.63 6.15 11.79
CA MET A 1 -7.05 5.11 12.66
C MET A 1 -5.55 5.22 12.67
N LYS A 2 -4.98 5.15 13.83
CA LYS A 2 -3.53 5.21 13.98
C LYS A 2 -3.05 3.98 14.72
N THR A 3 -1.98 3.41 14.25
CA THR A 3 -1.33 2.29 14.93
C THR A 3 0.17 2.51 14.94
N ASN A 4 0.81 1.98 15.96
CA ASN A 4 2.27 2.03 16.04
C ASN A 4 2.79 0.66 15.67
N ARG A 5 3.73 0.64 14.75
CA ARG A 5 4.34 -0.60 14.28
C ARG A 5 5.83 -0.41 14.17
N LYS A 6 6.53 -1.50 14.22
CA LYS A 6 7.97 -1.47 14.06
C LYS A 6 8.33 -1.83 12.64
N VAL A 7 9.44 -1.29 12.20
CA VAL A 7 10.04 -1.66 10.93
C VAL A 7 10.78 -2.97 11.15
N TYR A 8 10.44 -3.97 10.37
CA TYR A 8 11.12 -5.25 10.42
C TYR A 8 12.19 -5.30 9.36
N TYR A 9 12.73 -6.46 9.13
CA TYR A 9 13.74 -6.61 8.11
C TYR A 9 13.35 -7.71 7.14
N LEU A 10 13.87 -7.60 5.94
CA LEU A 10 13.73 -8.60 4.90
C LEU A 10 15.12 -8.99 4.47
N ASN A 11 15.38 -10.28 4.39
CA ASN A 11 16.64 -10.75 3.83
C ASN A 11 16.59 -10.60 2.33
N TYR A 12 17.47 -9.76 1.80
CA TYR A 12 17.55 -9.52 0.38
C TYR A 12 18.95 -9.82 -0.08
N ARG A 13 19.12 -10.93 -0.79
CA ARG A 13 20.42 -11.43 -1.18
C ARG A 13 21.24 -11.69 0.08
N GLU A 14 22.34 -11.02 0.28
CA GLU A 14 23.17 -11.24 1.46
C GLU A 14 23.07 -10.11 2.45
N SER A 15 22.01 -9.32 2.37
CA SER A 15 21.83 -8.15 3.21
C SER A 15 20.46 -8.19 3.87
N GLN A 16 20.33 -7.43 4.95
CA GLN A 16 19.04 -7.18 5.56
C GLN A 16 18.61 -5.77 5.19
N VAL A 17 17.37 -5.63 4.75
CA VAL A 17 16.83 -4.33 4.38
C VAL A 17 15.58 -4.06 5.20
N PRO A 18 15.25 -2.79 5.44
CA PRO A 18 14.03 -2.45 6.18
C PRO A 18 12.78 -2.91 5.43
N MET A 19 11.79 -3.34 6.19
CA MET A 19 10.53 -3.79 5.62
C MET A 19 9.38 -3.25 6.43
N ILE A 20 8.38 -2.72 5.73
CA ILE A 20 7.12 -2.31 6.33
C ILE A 20 6.04 -3.17 5.69
N ARG A 21 5.23 -3.80 6.52
CA ARG A 21 4.19 -4.68 6.03
C ARG A 21 2.84 -4.21 6.55
N LEU A 22 1.90 -4.03 5.64
CA LEU A 22 0.53 -3.67 5.97
C LEU A 22 -0.37 -4.75 5.39
N ALA A 23 -1.12 -5.42 6.24
CA ALA A 23 -2.00 -6.49 5.79
C ALA A 23 -3.11 -6.67 6.82
N GLY A 24 -4.29 -6.98 6.33
CA GLY A 24 -5.40 -7.26 7.23
C GLY A 24 -6.72 -6.85 6.62
N LYS A 25 -7.79 -7.38 7.20
CA LYS A 25 -9.13 -7.05 6.73
C LYS A 25 -9.47 -5.58 6.91
N TYR A 26 -8.79 -4.91 7.82
CA TYR A 26 -9.08 -3.51 8.07
C TYR A 26 -8.80 -2.63 6.86
N LEU A 27 -7.96 -3.09 5.93
CA LEU A 27 -7.71 -2.33 4.72
C LEU A 27 -8.95 -2.15 3.90
N GLN A 28 -9.83 -3.16 3.90
CA GLN A 28 -11.10 -3.06 3.18
C GLN A 28 -12.01 -1.99 3.77
N ARG A 29 -11.92 -1.78 5.08
CA ARG A 29 -12.72 -0.75 5.73
C ARG A 29 -12.36 0.64 5.25
N PHE A 30 -11.15 0.81 4.77
CA PHE A 30 -10.68 2.10 4.29
C PHE A 30 -10.69 2.15 2.77
N GLY A 31 -11.35 1.19 2.13
CA GLY A 31 -11.56 1.24 0.69
C GLY A 31 -10.47 0.62 -0.14
N ILE A 32 -9.51 -0.06 0.49
CA ILE A 32 -8.40 -0.68 -0.23
C ILE A 32 -8.65 -2.16 -0.32
N CYS A 33 -8.86 -2.65 -1.53
CA CYS A 33 -9.27 -4.02 -1.77
C CYS A 33 -8.25 -4.74 -2.64
N ILE A 34 -8.35 -6.07 -2.62
CA ILE A 34 -7.48 -6.91 -3.45
C ILE A 34 -7.63 -6.48 -4.91
N GLY A 35 -6.52 -6.30 -5.59
CA GLY A 35 -6.52 -5.92 -6.99
C GLY A 35 -6.46 -4.42 -7.23
N ASP A 36 -6.65 -3.62 -6.19
CA ASP A 36 -6.57 -2.18 -6.35
C ASP A 36 -5.15 -1.74 -6.65
N SER A 37 -5.04 -0.67 -7.42
CA SER A 37 -3.76 -0.01 -7.64
C SER A 37 -3.57 1.06 -6.60
N ILE A 38 -2.36 1.19 -6.12
CA ILE A 38 -2.03 2.21 -5.13
C ILE A 38 -0.86 3.04 -5.63
N LYS A 39 -0.80 4.26 -5.13
CA LYS A 39 0.33 5.14 -5.35
C LYS A 39 1.09 5.25 -4.04
N VAL A 40 2.41 5.07 -4.11
CA VAL A 40 3.26 5.18 -2.93
C VAL A 40 4.21 6.34 -3.13
N GLU A 41 4.18 7.28 -2.20
CA GLU A 41 5.04 8.44 -2.27
C GLU A 41 6.04 8.38 -1.12
N TYR A 42 7.31 8.55 -1.45
CA TYR A 42 8.39 8.46 -0.48
C TYR A 42 8.95 9.86 -0.21
N SER A 43 9.18 10.15 1.05
CA SER A 43 9.91 11.34 1.45
C SER A 43 10.64 11.02 2.74
N THR A 44 11.46 11.96 3.21
CA THR A 44 12.22 11.72 4.44
C THR A 44 11.27 11.50 5.61
N ASP A 45 11.46 10.37 6.29
CA ASP A 45 10.68 10.02 7.48
C ASP A 45 9.20 9.82 7.22
N GLN A 46 8.78 9.70 5.95
CA GLN A 46 7.36 9.60 5.66
C GLN A 46 7.12 8.81 4.38
N ILE A 47 6.09 7.97 4.40
CA ILE A 47 5.62 7.27 3.22
C ILE A 47 4.10 7.44 3.18
N ILE A 48 3.58 7.90 2.05
CA ILE A 48 2.15 8.10 1.88
C ILE A 48 1.65 7.11 0.83
N ILE A 49 0.66 6.31 1.23
CA ILE A 49 0.05 5.32 0.34
C ILE A 49 -1.38 5.77 0.06
N THR A 50 -1.69 5.91 -1.20
CA THR A 50 -3.01 6.36 -1.62
C THR A 50 -3.57 5.40 -2.66
N LYS A 51 -4.84 5.06 -2.52
CA LYS A 51 -5.50 4.25 -3.54
C LYS A 51 -5.68 5.10 -4.78
N GLN A 52 -5.28 4.56 -5.92
CA GLN A 52 -5.50 5.22 -7.19
C GLN A 52 -6.91 4.91 -7.67
N LYS A 53 -7.60 5.96 -8.10
CA LYS A 53 -8.91 5.75 -8.69
C LYS A 53 -8.75 5.20 -10.08
N SER A 54 -9.56 4.22 -10.37
CA SER A 54 -9.59 3.62 -11.69
C SER A 54 -10.53 4.42 -12.57
N PHE A 55 -10.15 4.62 -13.80
CA PHE A 55 -11.01 5.29 -14.77
C PHE A 55 -11.64 4.33 -15.72
N ILE A 56 -11.82 3.34 -15.43
CA ILE A 56 -12.22 2.35 -16.35
C ILE A 56 -13.67 2.01 -16.39
N ASN A 57 -12.92 2.60 -16.06
CA ASN A 57 -13.53 2.31 -15.91
C ASN A 57 -14.13 2.36 -16.50
N ARG A 58 -14.16 2.30 -16.67
CA ARG A 58 -14.45 2.48 -17.14
C ARG A 58 -14.96 2.30 -17.63
N LYS A 59 -15.13 2.15 -17.78
CA LYS A 59 -15.41 2.10 -18.17
C LYS A 59 -15.56 1.77 -18.52
N GLU A 60 -15.48 1.40 -18.54
CA GLU A 60 -15.39 1.19 -18.67
C GLU A 60 -15.63 0.99 -19.08
N LYS A 61 -15.87 0.77 -19.26
CA LYS A 61 -15.91 0.66 -19.66
C LYS A 61 -16.42 0.65 -20.21
N LYS A 62 -16.68 0.63 -20.46
CA LYS A 62 -16.90 0.75 -20.89
C LYS A 62 -17.17 0.79 -21.39
N LEU A 63 -17.40 0.62 -21.73
CA LEU A 63 -17.42 0.73 -22.11
C LEU A 63 -17.56 0.60 -22.34
#